data_a335b45e5a8d99f76966cc1681d07d58
#
_entry.id   a335b45e5a8d99f76966cc1681d07d58
#
_cell.length_a   1.000
_cell.length_b   1.000
_cell.length_c   1.000
_cell.angle_alpha   90.00
_cell.angle_beta   90.00
_cell.angle_gamma   90.00
#
_symmetry.space_group_name_H-M   'P 1'
#
loop_
_entity.id
_entity.type
_entity.pdbx_description
1 polymer ?
#
loop_
_entity_poly.entity_id
_entity_poly.type
_entity_poly.pdbx_seq_one_letter_code
_entity_poly.pdbx_strand_id
1 'polypeptide(L)'
;MKKLLTITAIGLALLTCQTGCVQQQKTLETYAPIKVETPARPAGQEDVIQLVAPKIDTVRVGFIGLGMRGPGAVARWTHIPGTKIVALCDLAPERVEKSQEILKEAGLPEAASYSGSEDAWKKLCEQDDIDLVYIATDWKHHVEMGVYAMEHGKHVAIEVPAAMTLDEIWQLINTSEKTRKHCMQLENCVYDFFELTSLNMAQQGVFGEVLHTEGSYLHNLEDFWGEYWNDWRMDFNRKNRGDVYATHGIGPACQLLNIHRGDRMKTLVSMDTKAVN
;
A
#
# COMPACT_ATOMS: atom_id res chain seq x y z
N MET A 1 -60.93 39.04 31.83
CA MET A 1 -60.20 39.44 30.60
C MET A 1 -58.70 39.13 30.61
N LYS A 2 -58.00 39.03 31.76
CA LYS A 2 -56.57 38.76 31.78
C LYS A 2 -56.14 37.24 31.53
N LYS A 3 -57.07 36.29 31.73
CA LYS A 3 -56.80 34.88 31.53
C LYS A 3 -56.89 34.41 30.05
N LEU A 4 -57.56 35.17 29.19
CA LEU A 4 -57.73 34.78 27.79
C LEU A 4 -56.50 35.18 26.90
N LEU A 5 -55.78 36.25 27.31
CA LEU A 5 -54.60 36.72 26.59
C LEU A 5 -53.36 35.81 26.78
N THR A 6 -53.26 35.08 27.92
CA THR A 6 -52.11 34.21 28.20
C THR A 6 -52.14 32.91 27.41
N ILE A 7 -53.29 32.38 27.08
CA ILE A 7 -53.48 31.18 26.31
C ILE A 7 -53.13 31.37 24.81
N THR A 8 -53.49 32.59 24.32
CA THR A 8 -53.22 32.95 22.92
C THR A 8 -51.72 33.20 22.67
N ALA A 9 -50.96 33.71 23.65
CA ALA A 9 -49.53 33.93 23.53
C ALA A 9 -48.72 32.61 23.58
N ILE A 10 -49.16 31.62 24.37
CA ILE A 10 -48.52 30.30 24.44
C ILE A 10 -48.82 29.49 23.18
N GLY A 11 -50.01 29.58 22.61
CA GLY A 11 -50.38 28.93 21.37
C GLY A 11 -49.59 29.47 20.16
N LEU A 12 -49.33 30.78 20.14
CA LEU A 12 -48.55 31.39 19.06
C LEU A 12 -47.05 31.10 19.18
N ALA A 13 -46.52 30.98 20.41
CA ALA A 13 -45.11 30.59 20.63
C ALA A 13 -44.85 29.12 20.29
N LEU A 14 -45.83 28.23 20.47
CA LEU A 14 -45.71 26.82 20.07
C LEU A 14 -45.83 26.63 18.54
N LEU A 15 -46.59 27.46 17.84
CA LEU A 15 -46.66 27.40 16.37
C LEU A 15 -45.39 27.95 15.69
N THR A 16 -44.71 28.93 16.30
CA THR A 16 -43.46 29.48 15.74
C THR A 16 -42.27 28.56 16.00
N CYS A 17 -42.28 27.69 17.02
CA CYS A 17 -41.27 26.67 17.21
C CYS A 17 -41.38 25.48 16.25
N GLN A 18 -42.57 25.20 15.70
CA GLN A 18 -42.74 24.11 14.74
C GLN A 18 -42.31 24.47 13.30
N THR A 19 -42.28 25.77 12.95
CA THR A 19 -41.83 26.21 11.63
C THR A 19 -40.29 26.32 11.52
N GLY A 20 -39.56 26.29 12.62
CA GLY A 20 -38.11 26.34 12.66
C GLY A 20 -37.41 24.99 12.46
N CYS A 21 -38.13 23.89 12.52
CA CYS A 21 -37.61 22.53 12.37
C CYS A 21 -37.97 21.82 11.06
N VAL A 22 -38.40 22.55 10.05
CA VAL A 22 -38.35 22.05 8.67
C VAL A 22 -36.96 22.37 8.14
N GLN A 23 -35.94 21.78 8.79
CA GLN A 23 -34.64 21.60 8.12
C GLN A 23 -34.89 20.75 6.88
N GLN A 24 -34.52 21.34 5.74
CA GLN A 24 -34.37 20.63 4.48
C GLN A 24 -33.90 19.18 4.77
N GLN A 25 -34.78 18.20 4.59
CA GLN A 25 -34.34 16.86 4.29
C GLN A 25 -33.56 17.00 2.99
N LYS A 26 -32.22 17.19 3.09
CA LYS A 26 -31.35 16.89 1.98
C LYS A 26 -31.73 15.47 1.62
N THR A 27 -32.32 15.30 0.47
CA THR A 27 -32.45 14.00 -0.17
C THR A 27 -31.08 13.36 -0.09
N LEU A 28 -30.96 12.28 0.68
CA LEU A 28 -29.78 11.45 0.63
C LEU A 28 -29.62 11.05 -0.84
N GLU A 29 -28.59 11.59 -1.47
CA GLU A 29 -28.22 11.12 -2.80
C GLU A 29 -27.94 9.65 -2.67
N THR A 30 -28.80 8.81 -3.22
CA THR A 30 -28.59 7.38 -3.28
C THR A 30 -27.57 7.13 -4.38
N TYR A 31 -26.32 6.96 -3.99
CA TYR A 31 -25.28 6.56 -4.94
C TYR A 31 -25.55 5.12 -5.37
N ALA A 32 -25.64 4.92 -6.68
CA ALA A 32 -25.66 3.56 -7.23
C ALA A 32 -24.34 2.86 -6.91
N PRO A 33 -24.37 1.59 -6.47
CA PRO A 33 -23.15 0.86 -6.24
C PRO A 33 -22.27 0.81 -7.48
N ILE A 34 -21.00 1.15 -7.34
CA ILE A 34 -20.01 0.96 -8.39
C ILE A 34 -19.76 -0.55 -8.48
N LYS A 35 -20.01 -1.12 -9.65
CA LYS A 35 -19.66 -2.52 -9.94
C LYS A 35 -18.30 -2.54 -10.61
N VAL A 36 -17.36 -3.20 -9.96
CA VAL A 36 -16.05 -3.48 -10.55
C VAL A 36 -16.11 -4.88 -11.14
N GLU A 37 -15.95 -5.00 -12.43
CA GLU A 37 -15.88 -6.29 -13.11
C GLU A 37 -14.47 -6.87 -12.96
N THR A 38 -14.40 -8.14 -12.58
CA THR A 38 -13.13 -8.88 -12.61
C THR A 38 -12.87 -9.29 -14.05
N PRO A 39 -11.75 -8.87 -14.66
CA PRO A 39 -11.43 -9.28 -16.02
C PRO A 39 -11.25 -10.80 -16.08
N ALA A 40 -11.61 -11.38 -17.23
CA ALA A 40 -11.38 -12.80 -17.45
C ALA A 40 -9.87 -13.08 -17.49
N ARG A 41 -9.46 -14.17 -16.81
CA ARG A 41 -8.05 -14.60 -16.88
C ARG A 41 -7.70 -14.97 -18.32
N PRO A 42 -6.55 -14.49 -18.85
CA PRO A 42 -6.09 -14.87 -20.18
C PRO A 42 -5.95 -16.39 -20.34
N ALA A 43 -6.23 -16.89 -21.54
CA ALA A 43 -6.16 -18.33 -21.81
C ALA A 43 -4.76 -18.90 -21.56
N GLY A 44 -4.69 -20.03 -20.84
CA GLY A 44 -3.42 -20.68 -20.50
C GLY A 44 -2.65 -20.04 -19.33
N GLN A 45 -3.23 -19.04 -18.67
CA GLN A 45 -2.65 -18.40 -17.50
C GLN A 45 -3.26 -19.02 -16.24
N GLU A 46 -2.40 -19.36 -15.26
CA GLU A 46 -2.78 -19.93 -13.97
C GLU A 46 -2.52 -18.92 -12.85
N ASP A 47 -3.35 -18.95 -11.80
CA ASP A 47 -3.10 -18.08 -10.65
C ASP A 47 -1.77 -18.35 -9.94
N VAL A 48 -1.37 -17.41 -9.09
CA VAL A 48 -0.11 -17.46 -8.34
C VAL A 48 -0.33 -17.61 -6.82
N ILE A 49 -1.54 -17.96 -6.39
CA ILE A 49 -1.89 -18.05 -4.96
C ILE A 49 -0.99 -19.09 -4.24
N GLN A 50 -0.65 -20.18 -4.92
CA GLN A 50 0.23 -21.23 -4.40
C GLN A 50 1.49 -21.39 -5.25
N LEU A 51 1.94 -20.31 -5.86
CA LEU A 51 3.16 -20.33 -6.65
C LEU A 51 4.37 -20.73 -5.79
N VAL A 52 5.06 -21.80 -6.22
CA VAL A 52 6.32 -22.24 -5.65
C VAL A 52 7.41 -22.00 -6.69
N ALA A 53 8.41 -21.22 -6.33
CA ALA A 53 9.61 -21.06 -7.14
C ALA A 53 10.67 -22.09 -6.74
N PRO A 54 11.60 -22.48 -7.66
CA PRO A 54 12.77 -23.27 -7.29
C PRO A 54 13.54 -22.59 -6.16
N LYS A 55 14.08 -23.41 -5.24
CA LYS A 55 14.92 -22.91 -4.15
C LYS A 55 16.15 -22.18 -4.71
N ILE A 56 16.40 -20.98 -4.20
CA ILE A 56 17.59 -20.19 -4.44
C ILE A 56 18.41 -20.18 -3.14
N ASP A 57 19.63 -20.70 -3.16
CA ASP A 57 20.45 -20.80 -1.94
C ASP A 57 20.91 -19.43 -1.44
N THR A 58 21.22 -18.50 -2.34
CA THR A 58 21.51 -17.09 -2.03
C THR A 58 20.76 -16.21 -3.00
N VAL A 59 19.76 -15.50 -2.50
CA VAL A 59 18.95 -14.57 -3.29
C VAL A 59 19.74 -13.29 -3.55
N ARG A 60 20.02 -13.00 -4.81
CA ARG A 60 20.73 -11.79 -5.26
C ARG A 60 19.74 -10.68 -5.49
N VAL A 61 19.89 -9.58 -4.76
CA VAL A 61 18.90 -8.50 -4.69
C VAL A 61 19.44 -7.23 -5.32
N GLY A 62 18.65 -6.66 -6.22
CA GLY A 62 18.83 -5.29 -6.73
C GLY A 62 17.79 -4.35 -6.12
N PHE A 63 18.23 -3.17 -5.68
CA PHE A 63 17.37 -2.13 -5.11
C PHE A 63 17.16 -0.99 -6.09
N ILE A 64 15.90 -0.58 -6.30
CA ILE A 64 15.52 0.58 -7.10
C ILE A 64 14.76 1.56 -6.21
N GLY A 65 15.28 2.79 -6.10
CA GLY A 65 14.77 3.82 -5.22
C GLY A 65 15.47 3.84 -3.86
N LEU A 66 16.37 4.80 -3.70
CA LEU A 66 17.22 4.97 -2.51
C LEU A 66 16.97 6.33 -1.85
N GLY A 67 15.70 6.78 -1.92
CA GLY A 67 15.22 7.99 -1.25
C GLY A 67 14.97 7.77 0.24
N MET A 68 13.78 8.16 0.72
CA MET A 68 13.44 8.07 2.16
C MET A 68 13.46 6.63 2.69
N ARG A 69 12.81 5.68 1.98
CA ARG A 69 12.61 4.30 2.44
C ARG A 69 13.79 3.38 2.11
N GLY A 70 14.40 3.60 0.94
CA GLY A 70 15.42 2.72 0.37
C GLY A 70 16.63 2.47 1.26
N PRO A 71 17.32 3.49 1.80
CA PRO A 71 18.51 3.28 2.64
C PRO A 71 18.21 2.44 3.88
N GLY A 72 17.08 2.68 4.54
CA GLY A 72 16.64 1.85 5.66
C GLY A 72 16.34 0.41 5.26
N ALA A 73 15.84 0.17 4.04
CA ALA A 73 15.64 -1.17 3.51
C ALA A 73 17.01 -1.83 3.24
N VAL A 74 17.92 -1.17 2.56
CA VAL A 74 19.29 -1.65 2.32
C VAL A 74 19.95 -2.07 3.64
N ALA A 75 19.91 -1.20 4.67
CA ALA A 75 20.48 -1.50 5.98
C ALA A 75 19.87 -2.76 6.62
N ARG A 76 18.54 -2.91 6.59
CA ARG A 76 17.88 -4.13 7.13
C ARG A 76 18.28 -5.39 6.36
N TRP A 77 18.43 -5.30 5.05
CA TRP A 77 18.77 -6.45 4.22
C TRP A 77 20.21 -6.95 4.40
N THR A 78 21.12 -6.13 4.94
CA THR A 78 22.47 -6.58 5.33
C THR A 78 22.45 -7.68 6.42
N HIS A 79 21.32 -7.78 7.16
CA HIS A 79 21.14 -8.73 8.26
C HIS A 79 20.29 -9.96 7.88
N ILE A 80 19.81 -10.08 6.63
CA ILE A 80 18.96 -11.20 6.21
C ILE A 80 19.84 -12.35 5.69
N PRO A 81 19.90 -13.50 6.40
CA PRO A 81 20.67 -14.64 5.95
C PRO A 81 20.18 -15.17 4.59
N GLY A 82 21.10 -15.65 3.76
CA GLY A 82 20.75 -16.20 2.45
C GLY A 82 20.42 -15.14 1.40
N THR A 83 20.75 -13.88 1.64
CA THR A 83 20.63 -12.80 0.66
C THR A 83 21.97 -12.13 0.37
N LYS A 84 22.07 -11.54 -0.81
CA LYS A 84 23.22 -10.72 -1.21
C LYS A 84 22.73 -9.52 -2.00
N ILE A 85 23.07 -8.33 -1.55
CA ILE A 85 22.81 -7.08 -2.28
C ILE A 85 23.85 -6.98 -3.39
N VAL A 86 23.41 -6.99 -4.66
CA VAL A 86 24.31 -7.01 -5.83
C VAL A 86 24.17 -5.76 -6.69
N ALA A 87 23.10 -5.00 -6.57
CA ALA A 87 22.85 -3.81 -7.36
C ALA A 87 22.07 -2.75 -6.57
N LEU A 88 22.43 -1.48 -6.78
CA LEU A 88 21.80 -0.29 -6.20
C LEU A 88 21.47 0.70 -7.31
N CYS A 89 20.23 1.19 -7.34
CA CYS A 89 19.75 2.13 -8.36
C CYS A 89 18.96 3.28 -7.76
N ASP A 90 19.32 4.49 -8.13
CA ASP A 90 18.51 5.70 -7.92
C ASP A 90 18.82 6.69 -9.04
N LEU A 91 17.90 7.60 -9.35
CA LEU A 91 18.14 8.68 -10.30
C LEU A 91 19.29 9.59 -9.84
N ALA A 92 19.39 9.84 -8.53
CA ALA A 92 20.38 10.67 -7.89
C ALA A 92 21.63 9.84 -7.49
N PRO A 93 22.81 10.07 -8.12
CA PRO A 93 24.03 9.30 -7.82
C PRO A 93 24.43 9.32 -6.35
N GLU A 94 24.26 10.45 -5.68
CA GLU A 94 24.59 10.62 -4.26
C GLU A 94 23.77 9.70 -3.32
N ARG A 95 22.59 9.25 -3.72
CA ARG A 95 21.79 8.29 -2.96
C ARG A 95 22.35 6.87 -3.10
N VAL A 96 22.85 6.55 -4.29
CA VAL A 96 23.56 5.29 -4.52
C VAL A 96 24.83 5.24 -3.69
N GLU A 97 25.65 6.30 -3.70
CA GLU A 97 26.87 6.41 -2.92
C GLU A 97 26.61 6.23 -1.42
N LYS A 98 25.60 6.91 -0.86
CA LYS A 98 25.20 6.72 0.54
C LYS A 98 24.80 5.27 0.87
N SER A 99 24.15 4.59 -0.06
CA SER A 99 23.76 3.20 0.13
C SER A 99 24.94 2.23 0.00
N GLN A 100 25.94 2.57 -0.79
CA GLN A 100 27.22 1.84 -0.81
C GLN A 100 27.97 1.98 0.53
N GLU A 101 27.92 3.15 1.16
CA GLU A 101 28.49 3.33 2.51
C GLU A 101 27.85 2.40 3.53
N ILE A 102 26.53 2.19 3.47
CA ILE A 102 25.81 1.21 4.34
C ILE A 102 26.40 -0.21 4.14
N LEU A 103 26.62 -0.62 2.91
CA LEU A 103 27.21 -1.94 2.63
C LEU A 103 28.64 -2.03 3.18
N LYS A 104 29.43 -1.00 2.99
CA LYS A 104 30.80 -0.90 3.49
C LYS A 104 30.85 -0.97 5.01
N GLU A 105 30.00 -0.24 5.70
CA GLU A 105 29.89 -0.26 7.18
C GLU A 105 29.48 -1.66 7.70
N ALA A 106 28.63 -2.37 6.95
CA ALA A 106 28.27 -3.75 7.22
C ALA A 106 29.36 -4.78 6.87
N GLY A 107 30.50 -4.36 6.31
CA GLY A 107 31.58 -5.24 5.88
C GLY A 107 31.23 -6.08 4.63
N LEU A 108 30.26 -5.62 3.84
CA LEU A 108 29.79 -6.31 2.63
C LEU A 108 30.51 -5.77 1.37
N PRO A 109 30.60 -6.57 0.30
CA PRO A 109 31.12 -6.11 -0.99
C PRO A 109 30.30 -4.96 -1.55
N GLU A 110 30.95 -4.12 -2.33
CA GLU A 110 30.30 -3.09 -3.14
C GLU A 110 29.33 -3.73 -4.15
N ALA A 111 28.16 -3.14 -4.32
CA ALA A 111 27.17 -3.54 -5.30
C ALA A 111 27.33 -2.74 -6.61
N ALA A 112 26.84 -3.27 -7.73
CA ALA A 112 26.80 -2.52 -8.98
C ALA A 112 25.94 -1.26 -8.84
N SER A 113 26.42 -0.14 -9.35
CA SER A 113 25.76 1.16 -9.23
C SER A 113 25.08 1.56 -10.54
N TYR A 114 23.82 1.94 -10.47
CA TYR A 114 23.02 2.44 -11.60
C TYR A 114 22.41 3.79 -11.25
N SER A 115 22.73 4.83 -11.99
CA SER A 115 22.25 6.20 -11.69
C SER A 115 22.35 7.14 -12.87
N GLY A 116 21.84 8.37 -12.70
CA GLY A 116 22.02 9.48 -13.63
C GLY A 116 21.15 9.40 -14.90
N SER A 117 20.22 8.46 -15.00
CA SER A 117 19.28 8.34 -16.12
C SER A 117 17.96 7.79 -15.60
N GLU A 118 16.86 8.29 -16.16
CA GLU A 118 15.50 7.79 -15.88
C GLU A 118 15.33 6.30 -16.24
N ASP A 119 16.13 5.78 -17.16
CA ASP A 119 16.13 4.38 -17.59
C ASP A 119 17.22 3.51 -16.93
N ALA A 120 17.98 4.05 -15.97
CA ALA A 120 19.07 3.29 -15.32
C ALA A 120 18.57 1.99 -14.65
N TRP A 121 17.36 2.00 -14.10
CA TRP A 121 16.72 0.84 -13.48
C TRP A 121 16.44 -0.31 -14.46
N LYS A 122 16.21 -0.02 -15.75
CA LYS A 122 16.03 -1.07 -16.78
C LYS A 122 17.29 -1.90 -16.91
N LYS A 123 18.46 -1.24 -16.94
CA LYS A 123 19.76 -1.94 -17.01
C LYS A 123 19.99 -2.84 -15.79
N LEU A 124 19.51 -2.45 -14.62
CA LEU A 124 19.54 -3.31 -13.43
C LEU A 124 18.64 -4.53 -13.64
N CYS A 125 17.41 -4.35 -14.10
CA CYS A 125 16.47 -5.45 -14.33
C CYS A 125 16.96 -6.46 -15.40
N GLU A 126 17.77 -6.04 -16.35
CA GLU A 126 18.34 -6.86 -17.43
C GLU A 126 19.52 -7.72 -17.00
N GLN A 127 20.05 -7.55 -15.77
CA GLN A 127 21.20 -8.32 -15.30
C GLN A 127 20.84 -9.78 -14.96
N ASP A 128 21.64 -10.73 -15.41
CA ASP A 128 21.43 -12.16 -15.14
C ASP A 128 21.78 -12.57 -13.71
N ASP A 129 22.51 -11.73 -12.99
CA ASP A 129 22.96 -12.00 -11.63
C ASP A 129 22.04 -11.42 -10.56
N ILE A 130 20.80 -11.04 -10.91
CA ILE A 130 19.75 -10.58 -9.99
C ILE A 130 18.58 -11.57 -10.02
N ASP A 131 18.13 -11.98 -8.83
CA ASP A 131 16.99 -12.87 -8.62
C ASP A 131 15.75 -12.12 -8.19
N LEU A 132 15.93 -11.07 -7.39
CA LEU A 132 14.87 -10.26 -6.78
C LEU A 132 15.15 -8.78 -6.96
N VAL A 133 14.16 -8.02 -7.39
CA VAL A 133 14.19 -6.56 -7.44
C VAL A 133 13.31 -5.99 -6.34
N TYR A 134 13.91 -5.18 -5.46
CA TYR A 134 13.22 -4.40 -4.43
C TYR A 134 12.94 -3.00 -4.95
N ILE A 135 11.67 -2.57 -4.96
CA ILE A 135 11.24 -1.30 -5.55
C ILE A 135 10.69 -0.38 -4.45
N ALA A 136 11.33 0.77 -4.26
CA ALA A 136 10.97 1.80 -3.27
C ALA A 136 11.03 3.22 -3.86
N THR A 137 10.57 3.36 -5.09
CA THR A 137 10.50 4.64 -5.82
C THR A 137 9.24 5.44 -5.43
N ASP A 138 8.88 6.42 -6.23
CA ASP A 138 7.56 7.02 -6.15
C ASP A 138 6.49 6.05 -6.67
N TRP A 139 5.25 6.24 -6.21
CA TRP A 139 4.15 5.31 -6.49
C TRP A 139 3.80 5.15 -7.96
N LYS A 140 4.07 6.17 -8.78
CA LYS A 140 3.74 6.16 -10.22
C LYS A 140 4.56 5.13 -11.01
N HIS A 141 5.76 4.83 -10.54
CA HIS A 141 6.70 3.97 -11.24
C HIS A 141 6.72 2.53 -10.72
N HIS A 142 6.04 2.25 -9.60
CA HIS A 142 6.02 0.92 -8.99
C HIS A 142 5.61 -0.17 -9.96
N VAL A 143 4.51 0.04 -10.69
CA VAL A 143 3.95 -0.98 -11.58
C VAL A 143 4.80 -1.15 -12.83
N GLU A 144 5.23 -0.07 -13.48
CA GLU A 144 6.11 -0.13 -14.64
C GLU A 144 7.39 -0.92 -14.32
N MET A 145 8.05 -0.58 -13.22
CA MET A 145 9.28 -1.25 -12.79
C MET A 145 9.04 -2.71 -12.40
N GLY A 146 7.92 -3.00 -11.68
CA GLY A 146 7.57 -4.36 -11.29
C GLY A 146 7.26 -5.26 -12.47
N VAL A 147 6.49 -4.77 -13.44
CA VAL A 147 6.16 -5.49 -14.67
C VAL A 147 7.45 -5.78 -15.47
N TYR A 148 8.26 -4.75 -15.71
CA TYR A 148 9.50 -4.88 -16.46
C TYR A 148 10.47 -5.88 -15.80
N ALA A 149 10.65 -5.81 -14.49
CA ALA A 149 11.50 -6.74 -13.76
C ALA A 149 11.00 -8.20 -13.89
N MET A 150 9.69 -8.45 -13.74
CA MET A 150 9.13 -9.78 -13.91
C MET A 150 9.26 -10.30 -15.34
N GLU A 151 9.09 -9.47 -16.35
CA GLU A 151 9.29 -9.82 -17.76
C GLU A 151 10.77 -10.15 -18.07
N HIS A 152 11.71 -9.60 -17.29
CA HIS A 152 13.14 -9.96 -17.34
C HIS A 152 13.53 -11.08 -16.36
N GLY A 153 12.53 -11.85 -15.91
CA GLY A 153 12.77 -13.06 -15.13
C GLY A 153 13.05 -12.86 -13.64
N LYS A 154 12.82 -11.66 -13.09
CA LYS A 154 13.06 -11.34 -11.67
C LYS A 154 11.80 -11.55 -10.84
N HIS A 155 11.95 -11.96 -9.59
CA HIS A 155 10.94 -11.78 -8.57
C HIS A 155 10.91 -10.31 -8.16
N VAL A 156 9.77 -9.81 -7.68
CA VAL A 156 9.66 -8.41 -7.27
C VAL A 156 9.05 -8.26 -5.88
N ALA A 157 9.59 -7.31 -5.14
CA ALA A 157 9.09 -6.85 -3.85
C ALA A 157 8.90 -5.33 -3.94
N ILE A 158 7.65 -4.88 -3.84
CA ILE A 158 7.26 -3.49 -4.11
C ILE A 158 6.75 -2.84 -2.84
N GLU A 159 7.28 -1.68 -2.49
CA GLU A 159 6.82 -0.87 -1.36
C GLU A 159 5.35 -0.43 -1.53
N VAL A 160 4.72 -0.10 -0.43
CA VAL A 160 3.31 0.31 -0.34
C VAL A 160 3.11 1.73 -0.87
N PRO A 161 2.04 1.96 -1.65
CA PRO A 161 1.16 1.02 -2.31
C PRO A 161 1.80 0.44 -3.57
N ALA A 162 1.58 -0.84 -3.84
CA ALA A 162 2.16 -1.48 -5.02
C ALA A 162 1.57 -0.95 -6.34
N ALA A 163 0.33 -0.47 -6.32
CA ALA A 163 -0.37 0.10 -7.47
C ALA A 163 -1.36 1.18 -7.03
N MET A 164 -1.71 2.08 -7.94
CA MET A 164 -2.60 3.23 -7.68
C MET A 164 -3.96 3.10 -8.37
N THR A 165 -4.11 2.23 -9.34
CA THR A 165 -5.33 2.02 -10.11
C THR A 165 -5.66 0.54 -10.23
N LEU A 166 -6.92 0.22 -10.56
CA LEU A 166 -7.34 -1.16 -10.79
C LEU A 166 -6.62 -1.79 -11.99
N ASP A 167 -6.39 -1.03 -13.05
CA ASP A 167 -5.67 -1.52 -14.23
C ASP A 167 -4.22 -1.87 -13.89
N GLU A 168 -3.56 -1.07 -13.07
CA GLU A 168 -2.22 -1.34 -12.57
C GLU A 168 -2.17 -2.60 -11.70
N ILE A 169 -3.16 -2.80 -10.82
CA ILE A 169 -3.27 -4.04 -10.04
C ILE A 169 -3.35 -5.26 -10.97
N TRP A 170 -4.19 -5.19 -12.00
CA TRP A 170 -4.32 -6.27 -12.98
C TRP A 170 -3.06 -6.48 -13.81
N GLN A 171 -2.31 -5.43 -14.13
CA GLN A 171 -1.01 -5.56 -14.78
C GLN A 171 -0.03 -6.37 -13.94
N LEU A 172 0.10 -6.06 -12.64
CA LEU A 172 0.98 -6.82 -11.74
C LEU A 172 0.54 -8.29 -11.63
N ILE A 173 -0.76 -8.54 -11.41
CA ILE A 173 -1.30 -9.90 -11.28
C ILE A 173 -1.06 -10.68 -12.58
N ASN A 174 -1.48 -10.16 -13.71
CA ASN A 174 -1.36 -10.82 -15.00
C ASN A 174 0.11 -11.09 -15.38
N THR A 175 1.01 -10.16 -15.09
CA THR A 175 2.44 -10.34 -15.34
C THR A 175 3.03 -11.42 -14.44
N SER A 176 2.69 -11.42 -13.17
CA SER A 176 3.11 -12.47 -12.22
C SER A 176 2.61 -13.86 -12.67
N GLU A 177 1.34 -13.96 -13.05
CA GLU A 177 0.76 -15.20 -13.57
C GLU A 177 1.45 -15.66 -14.88
N LYS A 178 1.67 -14.75 -15.83
CA LYS A 178 2.33 -15.02 -17.12
C LYS A 178 3.78 -15.44 -16.97
N THR A 179 4.53 -14.74 -16.13
CA THR A 179 5.98 -14.96 -15.96
C THR A 179 6.33 -16.00 -14.90
N ARG A 180 5.37 -16.42 -14.09
CA ARG A 180 5.53 -17.29 -12.92
C ARG A 180 6.57 -16.75 -11.95
N LYS A 181 6.59 -15.41 -11.74
CA LYS A 181 7.44 -14.73 -10.77
C LYS A 181 6.63 -14.22 -9.59
N HIS A 182 7.18 -14.33 -8.41
CA HIS A 182 6.55 -13.73 -7.22
C HIS A 182 6.51 -12.21 -7.37
N CYS A 183 5.34 -11.64 -7.08
CA CYS A 183 5.12 -10.21 -6.97
C CYS A 183 4.52 -9.95 -5.58
N MET A 184 5.28 -9.35 -4.69
CA MET A 184 4.89 -9.11 -3.31
C MET A 184 4.80 -7.62 -3.03
N GLN A 185 3.63 -7.15 -2.56
CA GLN A 185 3.54 -5.87 -1.88
C GLN A 185 4.13 -5.99 -0.47
N LEU A 186 5.03 -5.09 -0.12
CA LEU A 186 5.73 -5.10 1.17
C LEU A 186 4.89 -4.39 2.25
N GLU A 187 3.75 -5.00 2.58
CA GLU A 187 2.87 -4.50 3.64
C GLU A 187 3.45 -4.82 5.02
N ASN A 188 4.21 -3.89 5.57
CA ASN A 188 4.98 -4.11 6.79
C ASN A 188 4.12 -4.31 8.04
N CYS A 189 2.95 -3.66 8.15
CA CYS A 189 2.09 -3.77 9.33
C CYS A 189 1.55 -5.20 9.55
N VAL A 190 1.45 -6.02 8.48
CA VAL A 190 1.07 -7.43 8.61
C VAL A 190 2.10 -8.24 9.41
N TYR A 191 3.36 -7.79 9.44
CA TYR A 191 4.50 -8.50 10.03
C TYR A 191 4.98 -7.89 11.34
N ASP A 192 4.30 -6.88 11.88
CA ASP A 192 4.62 -6.32 13.16
C ASP A 192 4.28 -7.31 14.30
N PHE A 193 4.93 -7.15 15.44
CA PHE A 193 4.81 -8.11 16.55
C PHE A 193 3.37 -8.31 17.02
N PHE A 194 2.60 -7.23 17.13
CA PHE A 194 1.22 -7.27 17.60
C PHE A 194 0.33 -8.01 16.59
N GLU A 195 0.44 -7.70 15.32
CA GLU A 195 -0.35 -8.29 14.24
C GLU A 195 -0.03 -9.78 14.06
N LEU A 196 1.24 -10.16 14.06
CA LEU A 196 1.65 -11.57 14.01
C LEU A 196 1.20 -12.34 15.25
N THR A 197 1.25 -11.72 16.43
CA THR A 197 0.78 -12.35 17.68
C THR A 197 -0.73 -12.57 17.60
N SER A 198 -1.49 -11.56 17.20
CA SER A 198 -2.94 -11.63 17.03
C SER A 198 -3.34 -12.69 16.00
N LEU A 199 -2.64 -12.75 14.87
CA LEU A 199 -2.86 -13.77 13.85
C LEU A 199 -2.59 -15.18 14.39
N ASN A 200 -1.49 -15.39 15.11
CA ASN A 200 -1.17 -16.67 15.73
C ASN A 200 -2.25 -17.09 16.74
N MET A 201 -2.72 -16.17 17.58
CA MET A 201 -3.81 -16.43 18.53
C MET A 201 -5.11 -16.79 17.82
N ALA A 202 -5.46 -16.11 16.73
CA ALA A 202 -6.63 -16.42 15.93
C ALA A 202 -6.52 -17.82 15.30
N GLN A 203 -5.38 -18.17 14.73
CA GLN A 203 -5.13 -19.49 14.13
C GLN A 203 -5.19 -20.63 15.15
N GLN A 204 -4.87 -20.35 16.40
CA GLN A 204 -4.99 -21.30 17.51
C GLN A 204 -6.39 -21.33 18.15
N GLY A 205 -7.34 -20.57 17.61
CA GLY A 205 -8.72 -20.55 18.09
C GLY A 205 -8.94 -19.79 19.41
N VAL A 206 -7.96 -19.03 19.89
CA VAL A 206 -8.07 -18.29 21.16
C VAL A 206 -9.22 -17.29 21.15
N PHE A 207 -9.52 -16.69 19.99
CA PHE A 207 -10.62 -15.73 19.83
C PHE A 207 -11.96 -16.41 19.44
N GLY A 208 -11.98 -17.75 19.23
CA GLY A 208 -13.10 -18.40 18.62
C GLY A 208 -13.28 -17.96 17.15
N GLU A 209 -14.53 -17.88 16.69
CA GLU A 209 -14.85 -17.37 15.36
C GLU A 209 -14.70 -15.83 15.34
N VAL A 210 -13.80 -15.32 14.51
CA VAL A 210 -13.56 -13.88 14.36
C VAL A 210 -14.61 -13.28 13.42
N LEU A 211 -15.51 -12.47 13.97
CA LEU A 211 -16.63 -11.88 13.23
C LEU A 211 -16.37 -10.45 12.77
N HIS A 212 -15.45 -9.74 13.42
CA HIS A 212 -15.15 -8.33 13.16
C HIS A 212 -13.71 -8.03 13.48
N THR A 213 -13.10 -7.19 12.66
CA THR A 213 -11.77 -6.62 12.90
C THR A 213 -11.82 -5.13 12.61
N GLU A 214 -10.99 -4.36 13.31
CA GLU A 214 -10.78 -2.95 13.07
C GLU A 214 -9.29 -2.69 12.95
N GLY A 215 -8.89 -1.97 11.90
CA GLY A 215 -7.51 -1.53 11.67
C GLY A 215 -7.51 -0.03 11.37
N SER A 216 -6.56 0.69 11.97
CA SER A 216 -6.40 2.13 11.80
C SER A 216 -4.96 2.49 11.47
N TYR A 217 -4.78 3.42 10.53
CA TYR A 217 -3.48 4.01 10.23
C TYR A 217 -3.58 5.52 10.48
N LEU A 218 -3.11 5.94 11.64
CA LEU A 218 -3.25 7.32 12.13
C LEU A 218 -1.87 7.88 12.46
N HIS A 219 -1.47 8.96 11.78
CA HIS A 219 -0.23 9.66 12.02
C HIS A 219 -0.42 11.17 12.14
N ASN A 220 0.25 11.78 13.11
CA ASN A 220 0.56 13.20 13.03
C ASN A 220 1.77 13.37 12.12
N LEU A 221 1.57 14.00 10.96
CA LEU A 221 2.64 14.24 9.97
C LEU A 221 3.28 15.64 10.10
N GLU A 222 2.92 16.42 11.10
CA GLU A 222 3.39 17.79 11.26
C GLU A 222 4.92 17.88 11.30
N ASP A 223 5.57 16.97 12.01
CA ASP A 223 7.02 16.92 12.11
C ASP A 223 7.72 16.54 10.78
N PHE A 224 6.98 15.92 9.86
CA PHE A 224 7.49 15.45 8.57
C PHE A 224 7.21 16.41 7.40
N TRP A 225 6.48 17.48 7.62
CA TRP A 225 6.12 18.40 6.54
C TRP A 225 7.34 19.03 5.87
N GLY A 226 8.42 19.28 6.62
CA GLY A 226 9.68 19.76 6.08
C GLY A 226 10.31 18.81 5.05
N GLU A 227 10.21 17.51 5.30
CA GLU A 227 10.73 16.48 4.39
C GLU A 227 9.82 16.28 3.17
N TYR A 228 8.50 16.47 3.32
CA TYR A 228 7.54 16.33 2.22
C TYR A 228 7.44 17.57 1.35
N TRP A 229 7.96 18.73 1.81
CA TRP A 229 7.96 19.97 1.06
C TRP A 229 8.86 19.82 -0.18
N ASN A 230 8.28 20.06 -1.37
CA ASN A 230 8.91 19.82 -2.68
C ASN A 230 9.13 18.32 -3.03
N ASP A 231 8.50 17.40 -2.32
CA ASP A 231 8.49 15.98 -2.68
C ASP A 231 7.21 15.64 -3.46
N TRP A 232 7.27 14.60 -4.27
CA TRP A 232 6.14 14.04 -5.03
C TRP A 232 4.95 13.66 -4.13
N ARG A 233 5.18 13.31 -2.85
CA ARG A 233 4.13 13.01 -1.87
C ARG A 233 3.26 14.21 -1.57
N MET A 234 3.83 15.39 -1.41
CA MET A 234 3.06 16.62 -1.19
C MET A 234 2.19 16.92 -2.41
N ASP A 235 2.74 16.79 -3.61
CA ASP A 235 1.97 16.98 -4.85
C ASP A 235 0.83 15.97 -5.00
N PHE A 236 1.06 14.73 -4.60
CA PHE A 236 0.04 13.70 -4.58
C PHE A 236 -1.09 14.05 -3.58
N ASN A 237 -0.75 14.36 -2.34
CA ASN A 237 -1.70 14.68 -1.29
C ASN A 237 -2.52 15.96 -1.59
N ARG A 238 -1.95 16.92 -2.30
CA ARG A 238 -2.70 18.11 -2.76
C ARG A 238 -3.75 17.80 -3.80
N LYS A 239 -3.58 16.76 -4.58
CA LYS A 239 -4.47 16.36 -5.70
C LYS A 239 -5.45 15.27 -5.31
N ASN A 240 -5.15 14.49 -4.29
CA ASN A 240 -5.92 13.33 -3.90
C ASN A 240 -6.36 13.42 -2.45
N ARG A 241 -7.61 13.05 -2.18
CA ARG A 241 -8.15 12.87 -0.83
C ARG A 241 -8.31 11.40 -0.53
N GLY A 242 -8.39 11.09 0.74
CA GLY A 242 -8.64 9.76 1.23
C GLY A 242 -7.41 9.11 1.84
N ASP A 243 -7.59 7.88 2.26
CA ASP A 243 -6.54 7.08 2.85
C ASP A 243 -5.62 6.50 1.78
N VAL A 244 -4.38 6.99 1.74
CA VAL A 244 -3.36 6.53 0.79
C VAL A 244 -2.64 5.26 1.25
N TYR A 245 -2.83 4.87 2.51
CA TYR A 245 -2.21 3.68 3.14
C TYR A 245 -3.25 2.74 3.75
N ALA A 246 -4.43 2.63 3.15
CA ALA A 246 -5.48 1.70 3.59
C ALA A 246 -4.98 0.27 3.80
N THR A 247 -3.93 -0.12 3.09
CA THR A 247 -3.30 -1.45 3.21
C THR A 247 -2.78 -1.73 4.61
N HIS A 248 -2.32 -0.72 5.36
CA HIS A 248 -1.79 -0.89 6.72
C HIS A 248 -2.89 -1.31 7.72
N GLY A 249 -4.12 -0.85 7.54
CA GLY A 249 -5.26 -1.31 8.33
C GLY A 249 -5.92 -2.58 7.77
N ILE A 250 -6.11 -2.62 6.45
CA ILE A 250 -6.80 -3.73 5.79
C ILE A 250 -5.93 -5.00 5.74
N GLY A 251 -4.62 -4.89 5.60
CA GLY A 251 -3.71 -6.04 5.51
C GLY A 251 -3.82 -6.99 6.69
N PRO A 252 -3.59 -6.54 7.93
CA PRO A 252 -3.79 -7.36 9.13
C PRO A 252 -5.21 -7.91 9.27
N ALA A 253 -6.24 -7.08 8.99
CA ALA A 253 -7.63 -7.50 9.01
C ALA A 253 -7.90 -8.65 8.02
N CYS A 254 -7.38 -8.58 6.81
CA CYS A 254 -7.48 -9.64 5.81
C CYS A 254 -6.83 -10.94 6.26
N GLN A 255 -5.71 -10.88 6.98
CA GLN A 255 -5.04 -12.06 7.52
C GLN A 255 -5.90 -12.73 8.61
N LEU A 256 -6.44 -11.95 9.54
CA LEU A 256 -7.28 -12.44 10.63
C LEU A 256 -8.59 -13.07 10.12
N LEU A 257 -9.18 -12.51 9.07
CA LEU A 257 -10.44 -12.96 8.47
C LEU A 257 -10.24 -13.99 7.35
N ASN A 258 -9.04 -14.48 7.11
CA ASN A 258 -8.72 -15.43 6.05
C ASN A 258 -9.21 -15.00 4.64
N ILE A 259 -9.17 -13.72 4.32
CA ILE A 259 -9.57 -13.20 3.01
C ILE A 259 -8.70 -13.86 1.92
N HIS A 260 -9.34 -14.39 0.89
CA HIS A 260 -8.77 -15.25 -0.18
C HIS A 260 -8.19 -16.60 0.29
N ARG A 261 -8.43 -16.98 1.56
CA ARG A 261 -8.00 -18.26 2.14
C ARG A 261 -9.16 -19.01 2.81
N GLY A 262 -10.37 -18.79 2.36
CA GLY A 262 -11.60 -19.34 2.90
C GLY A 262 -12.74 -18.33 2.97
N ASP A 263 -12.42 -17.04 3.02
CA ASP A 263 -13.37 -15.93 2.99
C ASP A 263 -13.06 -14.95 1.85
N ARG A 264 -13.95 -13.99 1.62
CA ARG A 264 -13.82 -12.98 0.55
C ARG A 264 -14.49 -11.67 0.92
N MET A 265 -13.96 -10.58 0.43
CA MET A 265 -14.64 -9.27 0.44
C MET A 265 -15.88 -9.32 -0.46
N LYS A 266 -17.02 -8.84 0.04
CA LYS A 266 -18.28 -8.78 -0.70
C LYS A 266 -18.71 -7.35 -1.02
N THR A 267 -18.52 -6.45 -0.07
CA THR A 267 -18.96 -5.06 -0.18
C THR A 267 -17.89 -4.16 0.42
N LEU A 268 -17.63 -3.05 -0.24
CA LEU A 268 -16.80 -1.96 0.25
C LEU A 268 -17.66 -0.70 0.38
N VAL A 269 -17.55 -0.02 1.52
CA VAL A 269 -18.09 1.32 1.72
C VAL A 269 -16.94 2.23 2.10
N SER A 270 -16.80 3.34 1.41
CA SER A 270 -15.80 4.35 1.72
C SER A 270 -16.47 5.66 2.06
N MET A 271 -15.99 6.31 3.11
CA MET A 271 -16.43 7.63 3.54
C MET A 271 -15.22 8.50 3.81
N ASP A 272 -15.27 9.74 3.36
CA ASP A 272 -14.23 10.73 3.66
C ASP A 272 -14.81 11.99 4.25
N THR A 273 -13.97 12.84 4.83
CA THR A 273 -14.33 14.14 5.32
C THR A 273 -13.70 15.23 4.44
N LYS A 274 -14.13 16.48 4.67
CA LYS A 274 -13.48 17.64 4.05
C LYS A 274 -12.02 17.72 4.49
N ALA A 275 -11.11 17.93 3.57
CA ALA A 275 -9.74 18.32 3.90
C ALA A 275 -9.73 19.71 4.55
N VAL A 276 -9.00 19.87 5.65
CA VAL A 276 -8.91 21.09 6.47
C VAL A 276 -7.43 21.42 6.74
N ASN A 277 -6.67 21.65 5.69
CA ASN A 277 -5.29 22.13 5.83
C ASN A 277 -5.16 23.50 5.21
#